data_2e6f895c8ca7e49f0853deab68855127
#
_entry.id   2e6f895c8ca7e49f0853deab68855127
#
_cell.length_a   1.000
_cell.length_b   1.000
_cell.length_c   1.000
_cell.angle_alpha   90.00
_cell.angle_beta   90.00
_cell.angle_gamma   90.00
#
_symmetry.space_group_name_H-M   'P 1'
#
loop_
_entity.id
_entity.type
_entity.pdbx_description
1 polymer ?
#
loop_
_entity_poly.entity_id
_entity_poly.type
_entity_poly.pdbx_seq_one_letter_code
_entity_poly.pdbx_strand_id
1 'polypeptide(L)'
;SGSICIMDIYTGDIIAIVSSPTFDANKFVHGISQKDWEDLINDSKKPLINKSVAGLYPPGSTIKPIVALSALENDVVSPKTVIECRGSIELYNHKYHCWKEKGHGFLNLRDAIKQSCDVYFYEISRRLGVDRLAITSEKFGLGKKVLDILTEEQKGLVPNTKWKINTIGRGWVLGETLLAGIGQGYFQATPVQLCLMIAQFANGGFKIKPRNIDDKIALQPIIDSWKNEFIKRNNENEDSNTEKKLQDEDLPIYTGSRLLKL
;
A
#
# COMPACT_ATOMS: atom_id res chain seq x y z
N SER A 1 18.28 -3.60 -1.15
CA SER A 1 17.39 -4.76 -1.01
C SER A 1 15.94 -4.31 -1.12
N GLY A 2 15.05 -5.18 -1.61
CA GLY A 2 13.64 -4.86 -1.78
C GLY A 2 12.84 -6.04 -2.28
N SER A 3 11.56 -5.79 -2.63
CA SER A 3 10.70 -6.80 -3.23
C SER A 3 9.76 -6.18 -4.26
N ILE A 4 9.26 -7.03 -5.16
CA ILE A 4 8.26 -6.67 -6.17
C ILE A 4 7.14 -7.72 -6.07
N CYS A 5 5.89 -7.26 -6.11
CA CYS A 5 4.71 -8.10 -6.23
C CYS A 5 3.84 -7.56 -7.37
N ILE A 6 3.45 -8.43 -8.29
CA ILE A 6 2.55 -8.11 -9.41
C ILE A 6 1.37 -9.06 -9.33
N MET A 7 0.16 -8.52 -9.39
CA MET A 7 -1.08 -9.27 -9.24
C MET A 7 -2.10 -8.82 -10.30
N ASP A 8 -2.83 -9.78 -10.86
CA ASP A 8 -3.99 -9.48 -11.70
C ASP A 8 -5.10 -8.90 -10.82
N ILE A 9 -5.63 -7.75 -11.20
CA ILE A 9 -6.59 -7.01 -10.39
C ILE A 9 -8.00 -7.63 -10.38
N TYR A 10 -8.32 -8.48 -11.35
CA TYR A 10 -9.63 -9.11 -11.45
C TYR A 10 -9.65 -10.53 -10.88
N THR A 11 -8.62 -11.31 -11.14
CA THR A 11 -8.55 -12.72 -10.74
C THR A 11 -7.86 -12.93 -9.39
N GLY A 12 -6.97 -12.02 -9.01
CA GLY A 12 -6.08 -12.16 -7.85
C GLY A 12 -4.87 -13.04 -8.13
N ASP A 13 -4.62 -13.42 -9.38
CA ASP A 13 -3.48 -14.25 -9.75
C ASP A 13 -2.18 -13.48 -9.53
N ILE A 14 -1.24 -14.10 -8.81
CA ILE A 14 0.08 -13.54 -8.58
C ILE A 14 0.94 -13.83 -9.81
N ILE A 15 1.20 -12.82 -10.61
CA ILE A 15 1.99 -12.90 -11.84
C ILE A 15 3.48 -12.95 -11.52
N ALA A 16 3.91 -12.19 -10.52
CA ALA A 16 5.28 -12.21 -10.03
C ALA A 16 5.36 -11.82 -8.57
N ILE A 17 6.23 -12.49 -7.84
CA ILE A 17 6.61 -12.17 -6.47
C ILE A 17 8.12 -12.39 -6.34
N VAL A 18 8.85 -11.32 -6.04
CA VAL A 18 10.32 -11.32 -6.05
C VAL A 18 10.85 -10.65 -4.80
N SER A 19 11.84 -11.27 -4.19
CA SER A 19 12.62 -10.71 -3.07
C SER A 19 14.09 -10.59 -3.48
N SER A 20 14.71 -9.43 -3.24
CA SER A 20 16.11 -9.16 -3.59
C SER A 20 16.89 -8.56 -2.40
N PRO A 21 18.15 -8.97 -2.16
CA PRO A 21 18.79 -10.13 -2.77
C PRO A 21 18.10 -11.44 -2.36
N THR A 22 18.33 -12.46 -3.14
CA THR A 22 17.99 -13.84 -2.83
C THR A 22 19.28 -14.65 -2.63
N PHE A 23 19.17 -15.93 -2.37
CA PHE A 23 20.28 -16.86 -2.23
C PHE A 23 20.21 -17.97 -3.28
N ASP A 24 21.35 -18.60 -3.55
CA ASP A 24 21.41 -19.78 -4.42
C ASP A 24 20.93 -21.02 -3.65
N ALA A 25 19.74 -21.49 -4.00
CA ALA A 25 19.13 -22.67 -3.39
C ALA A 25 19.94 -23.96 -3.67
N ASN A 26 20.74 -24.00 -4.76
CA ASN A 26 21.57 -25.18 -5.07
C ASN A 26 22.62 -25.46 -4.02
N LYS A 27 23.09 -24.41 -3.31
CA LYS A 27 24.03 -24.58 -2.20
C LYS A 27 23.49 -25.43 -1.05
N PHE A 28 22.18 -25.62 -0.97
CA PHE A 28 21.54 -26.41 0.08
C PHE A 28 21.28 -27.87 -0.30
N VAL A 29 21.35 -28.22 -1.60
CA VAL A 29 21.01 -29.57 -2.11
C VAL A 29 21.89 -30.65 -1.51
N HIS A 30 23.18 -30.39 -1.34
CA HIS A 30 24.16 -31.35 -0.80
C HIS A 30 24.75 -30.90 0.55
N GLY A 31 24.09 -29.96 1.22
CA GLY A 31 24.57 -29.29 2.40
C GLY A 31 25.34 -28.02 2.08
N ILE A 32 25.13 -26.99 2.90
CA ILE A 32 25.81 -25.70 2.76
C ILE A 32 27.10 -25.70 3.57
N SER A 33 28.17 -25.08 3.08
CA SER A 33 29.40 -24.91 3.84
C SER A 33 29.16 -23.94 5.03
N GLN A 34 29.91 -24.15 6.12
CA GLN A 34 29.84 -23.26 7.30
C GLN A 34 30.06 -21.80 6.91
N LYS A 35 31.03 -21.54 6.04
CA LYS A 35 31.33 -20.19 5.55
C LYS A 35 30.17 -19.58 4.77
N ASP A 36 29.61 -20.30 3.79
CA ASP A 36 28.46 -19.79 3.00
C ASP A 36 27.26 -19.51 3.87
N TRP A 37 27.03 -20.36 4.89
CA TRP A 37 25.94 -20.16 5.85
C TRP A 37 26.16 -18.89 6.69
N GLU A 38 27.35 -18.69 7.23
CA GLU A 38 27.71 -17.50 8.00
C GLU A 38 27.58 -16.23 7.16
N ASP A 39 28.03 -16.26 5.91
CA ASP A 39 27.88 -15.15 4.96
C ASP A 39 26.40 -14.79 4.75
N LEU A 40 25.52 -15.78 4.59
CA LEU A 40 24.07 -15.57 4.39
C LEU A 40 23.36 -15.01 5.62
N ILE A 41 23.64 -15.55 6.82
CA ILE A 41 22.94 -15.11 8.06
C ILE A 41 23.42 -13.73 8.53
N ASN A 42 24.68 -13.38 8.24
CA ASN A 42 25.29 -12.10 8.64
C ASN A 42 25.08 -10.99 7.59
N ASP A 43 24.61 -11.32 6.38
CA ASP A 43 24.35 -10.30 5.35
C ASP A 43 23.27 -9.32 5.83
N SER A 44 23.64 -8.04 5.92
CA SER A 44 22.76 -6.95 6.32
C SER A 44 21.52 -6.80 5.43
N LYS A 45 21.58 -7.28 4.18
CA LYS A 45 20.47 -7.26 3.21
C LYS A 45 19.50 -8.41 3.40
N LYS A 46 19.77 -9.35 4.33
CA LYS A 46 18.89 -10.46 4.70
C LYS A 46 18.39 -11.29 3.52
N PRO A 47 19.27 -11.96 2.74
CA PRO A 47 18.88 -12.71 1.54
C PRO A 47 17.94 -13.89 1.82
N LEU A 48 18.00 -14.49 3.02
CA LEU A 48 17.15 -15.61 3.44
C LEU A 48 15.69 -15.20 3.73
N ILE A 49 15.41 -13.91 3.90
CA ILE A 49 14.05 -13.43 4.16
C ILE A 49 13.36 -13.13 2.84
N ASN A 50 12.23 -13.80 2.59
CA ASN A 50 11.32 -13.42 1.52
C ASN A 50 10.59 -12.12 1.90
N LYS A 51 11.15 -11.01 1.45
CA LYS A 51 10.68 -9.66 1.83
C LYS A 51 9.28 -9.36 1.33
N SER A 52 8.82 -10.06 0.28
CA SER A 52 7.49 -9.84 -0.28
C SER A 52 6.37 -10.24 0.68
N VAL A 53 6.60 -11.29 1.47
CA VAL A 53 5.58 -11.88 2.37
C VAL A 53 5.95 -11.81 3.85
N ALA A 54 7.24 -11.75 4.17
CA ALA A 54 7.73 -11.72 5.55
C ALA A 54 8.31 -10.35 5.96
N GLY A 55 8.61 -9.45 5.00
CA GLY A 55 9.05 -8.10 5.30
C GLY A 55 7.90 -7.23 5.80
N LEU A 56 8.08 -6.62 6.98
CA LEU A 56 7.10 -5.71 7.57
C LEU A 56 7.57 -4.27 7.44
N TYR A 57 6.78 -3.46 6.75
CA TYR A 57 7.10 -2.07 6.46
C TYR A 57 5.93 -1.15 6.78
N PRO A 58 6.19 0.08 7.24
CA PRO A 58 5.15 1.11 7.28
C PRO A 58 4.60 1.35 5.87
N PRO A 59 3.27 1.28 5.65
CA PRO A 59 2.70 1.49 4.33
C PRO A 59 2.93 2.90 3.77
N GLY A 60 3.17 3.88 4.65
CA GLY A 60 3.33 5.26 4.24
C GLY A 60 2.11 5.79 3.49
N SER A 61 2.34 6.70 2.56
CA SER A 61 1.25 7.35 1.80
C SER A 61 0.40 6.41 0.95
N THR A 62 0.79 5.15 0.76
CA THR A 62 -0.05 4.16 0.06
C THR A 62 -1.34 3.84 0.81
N ILE A 63 -1.42 4.12 2.12
CA ILE A 63 -2.63 3.95 2.93
C ILE A 63 -3.66 5.07 2.71
N LYS A 64 -3.28 6.21 2.17
CA LYS A 64 -4.17 7.39 2.06
C LYS A 64 -5.47 7.14 1.31
N PRO A 65 -5.54 6.34 0.25
CA PRO A 65 -6.81 5.93 -0.34
C PRO A 65 -7.74 5.18 0.63
N ILE A 66 -7.20 4.31 1.50
CA ILE A 66 -7.98 3.63 2.56
C ILE A 66 -8.53 4.64 3.57
N VAL A 67 -7.69 5.60 4.00
CA VAL A 67 -8.12 6.66 4.94
C VAL A 67 -9.23 7.49 4.32
N ALA A 68 -9.09 7.88 3.04
CA ALA A 68 -10.10 8.61 2.30
C ALA A 68 -11.42 7.83 2.20
N LEU A 69 -11.36 6.56 1.81
CA LEU A 69 -12.53 5.69 1.72
C LEU A 69 -13.21 5.53 3.08
N SER A 70 -12.45 5.26 4.13
CA SER A 70 -12.98 5.13 5.49
C SER A 70 -13.66 6.42 5.96
N ALA A 71 -13.07 7.58 5.66
CA ALA A 71 -13.64 8.88 6.02
C ALA A 71 -14.95 9.17 5.26
N LEU A 72 -15.04 8.75 3.99
CA LEU A 72 -16.27 8.86 3.19
C LEU A 72 -17.37 7.90 3.66
N GLU A 73 -17.02 6.63 3.93
CA GLU A 73 -17.97 5.61 4.42
C GLU A 73 -18.60 5.98 5.76
N ASN A 74 -17.85 6.72 6.60
CA ASN A 74 -18.31 7.15 7.92
C ASN A 74 -18.85 8.58 7.94
N ASP A 75 -19.08 9.20 6.78
CA ASP A 75 -19.60 10.57 6.61
C ASP A 75 -18.77 11.64 7.36
N VAL A 76 -17.48 11.38 7.59
CA VAL A 76 -16.54 12.29 8.24
C VAL A 76 -16.16 13.44 7.30
N VAL A 77 -16.10 13.15 6.01
CA VAL A 77 -15.84 14.11 4.93
C VAL A 77 -16.69 13.80 3.70
N SER A 78 -16.81 14.78 2.83
CA SER A 78 -17.33 14.60 1.46
C SER A 78 -16.18 14.84 0.45
N PRO A 79 -16.31 14.46 -0.81
CA PRO A 79 -15.34 14.78 -1.86
C PRO A 79 -15.04 16.27 -2.00
N LYS A 80 -16.01 17.12 -1.61
CA LYS A 80 -15.92 18.59 -1.66
C LYS A 80 -15.33 19.20 -0.39
N THR A 81 -15.06 18.41 0.65
CA THR A 81 -14.48 18.93 1.90
C THR A 81 -13.11 19.54 1.64
N VAL A 82 -12.98 20.84 1.93
CA VAL A 82 -11.74 21.58 1.74
C VAL A 82 -11.02 21.74 3.07
N ILE A 83 -9.72 21.48 3.08
CA ILE A 83 -8.83 21.67 4.23
C ILE A 83 -7.62 22.49 3.77
N GLU A 84 -7.20 23.45 4.58
CA GLU A 84 -6.02 24.26 4.35
C GLU A 84 -4.76 23.54 4.86
N CYS A 85 -3.77 23.36 3.99
CA CYS A 85 -2.45 22.88 4.35
C CYS A 85 -1.43 24.04 4.38
N ARG A 86 -1.01 24.44 5.56
CA ARG A 86 0.03 25.45 5.80
C ARG A 86 1.43 24.87 5.99
N GLY A 87 1.64 23.60 5.62
CA GLY A 87 2.92 22.89 5.78
C GLY A 87 3.02 22.08 7.07
N SER A 88 2.14 22.28 8.03
CA SER A 88 2.07 21.48 9.27
C SER A 88 0.75 21.72 10.01
N ILE A 89 0.46 20.83 10.95
CA ILE A 89 -0.53 21.04 12.02
C ILE A 89 0.14 20.89 13.38
N GLU A 90 -0.42 21.51 14.39
CA GLU A 90 0.07 21.41 15.77
C GLU A 90 -0.95 20.67 16.63
N LEU A 91 -0.46 19.77 17.46
CA LEU A 91 -1.25 19.00 18.43
C LEU A 91 -0.44 18.84 19.72
N TYR A 92 -0.95 19.34 20.86
CA TYR A 92 -0.30 19.25 22.17
C TYR A 92 1.18 19.68 22.16
N ASN A 93 1.48 20.84 21.60
CA ASN A 93 2.82 21.41 21.45
C ASN A 93 3.78 20.54 20.58
N HIS A 94 3.24 19.57 19.85
CA HIS A 94 3.99 18.81 18.85
C HIS A 94 3.55 19.17 17.45
N LYS A 95 4.52 19.40 16.55
CA LYS A 95 4.28 19.82 15.18
C LYS A 95 4.39 18.63 14.24
N TYR A 96 3.33 18.37 13.48
CA TYR A 96 3.26 17.33 12.46
C TYR A 96 3.41 17.97 11.08
N HIS A 97 4.53 17.71 10.43
CA HIS A 97 4.89 18.34 9.18
C HIS A 97 4.28 17.63 7.97
N CYS A 98 3.92 18.43 6.95
CA CYS A 98 3.69 17.93 5.61
C CYS A 98 5.04 17.87 4.87
N TRP A 99 5.13 16.98 3.89
CA TRP A 99 6.33 16.90 3.04
C TRP A 99 6.59 18.21 2.27
N LYS A 100 5.53 19.01 2.00
CA LYS A 100 5.64 20.33 1.38
C LYS A 100 5.69 21.40 2.48
N GLU A 101 6.87 21.88 2.79
CA GLU A 101 7.12 22.80 3.91
C GLU A 101 6.26 24.08 3.88
N LYS A 102 6.09 24.69 2.69
CA LYS A 102 5.27 25.90 2.50
C LYS A 102 3.77 25.60 2.46
N GLY A 103 3.38 24.33 2.59
CA GLY A 103 2.00 23.88 2.48
C GLY A 103 1.49 23.78 1.05
N HIS A 104 0.32 23.18 0.91
CA HIS A 104 -0.38 23.00 -0.36
C HIS A 104 -1.48 24.03 -0.59
N GLY A 105 -1.79 24.86 0.43
CA GLY A 105 -2.97 25.72 0.41
C GLY A 105 -4.26 24.94 0.62
N PHE A 106 -5.34 25.40 0.03
CA PHE A 106 -6.66 24.78 0.13
C PHE A 106 -6.79 23.60 -0.83
N LEU A 107 -7.09 22.42 -0.30
CA LEU A 107 -7.24 21.19 -1.06
C LEU A 107 -8.58 20.53 -0.76
N ASN A 108 -9.26 20.02 -1.77
CA ASN A 108 -10.33 19.02 -1.63
C ASN A 108 -9.73 17.61 -1.51
N LEU A 109 -10.57 16.59 -1.32
CA LEU A 109 -10.11 15.22 -1.11
C LEU A 109 -9.33 14.67 -2.32
N ARG A 110 -9.79 14.91 -3.56
CA ARG A 110 -9.13 14.48 -4.80
C ARG A 110 -7.72 15.08 -4.90
N ASP A 111 -7.61 16.38 -4.71
CA ASP A 111 -6.32 17.09 -4.81
C ASP A 111 -5.37 16.69 -3.67
N ALA A 112 -5.91 16.39 -2.49
CA ALA A 112 -5.12 15.90 -1.36
C ALA A 112 -4.52 14.51 -1.62
N ILE A 113 -5.26 13.59 -2.27
CA ILE A 113 -4.75 12.29 -2.71
C ILE A 113 -3.69 12.50 -3.80
N LYS A 114 -4.01 13.27 -4.85
CA LYS A 114 -3.12 13.56 -5.98
C LYS A 114 -1.77 14.12 -5.54
N GLN A 115 -1.81 15.04 -4.57
CA GLN A 115 -0.61 15.71 -4.05
C GLN A 115 -0.05 15.05 -2.79
N SER A 116 -0.64 13.95 -2.34
CA SER A 116 -0.21 13.24 -1.13
C SER A 116 -0.04 14.15 0.10
N CYS A 117 -0.98 15.06 0.33
CA CYS A 117 -0.90 16.07 1.39
C CYS A 117 -1.07 15.44 2.78
N ASP A 118 -0.01 15.41 3.61
CA ASP A 118 -0.08 14.82 4.94
C ASP A 118 -1.02 15.58 5.87
N VAL A 119 -1.03 16.91 5.84
CA VAL A 119 -1.89 17.74 6.68
C VAL A 119 -3.37 17.44 6.45
N TYR A 120 -3.79 17.25 5.19
CA TYR A 120 -5.16 16.85 4.88
C TYR A 120 -5.50 15.51 5.54
N PHE A 121 -4.59 14.54 5.43
CA PHE A 121 -4.79 13.20 5.98
C PHE A 121 -4.65 13.15 7.50
N TYR A 122 -3.85 13.99 8.13
CA TYR A 122 -3.87 14.17 9.58
C TYR A 122 -5.25 14.64 10.06
N GLU A 123 -5.80 15.65 9.41
CA GLU A 123 -7.07 16.23 9.83
C GLU A 123 -8.24 15.26 9.65
N ILE A 124 -8.33 14.58 8.51
CA ILE A 124 -9.43 13.61 8.32
C ILE A 124 -9.28 12.38 9.23
N SER A 125 -8.04 11.93 9.50
CA SER A 125 -7.80 10.83 10.44
C SER A 125 -8.13 11.21 11.87
N ARG A 126 -7.83 12.45 12.27
CA ARG A 126 -8.22 13.00 13.57
C ARG A 126 -9.73 12.93 13.80
N ARG A 127 -10.50 13.26 12.77
CA ARG A 127 -11.98 13.20 12.81
C ARG A 127 -12.50 11.77 12.75
N LEU A 128 -11.84 10.90 11.98
CA LEU A 128 -12.25 9.51 11.74
C LEU A 128 -12.03 8.63 12.97
N GLY A 129 -10.85 8.75 13.59
CA GLY A 129 -10.37 7.85 14.63
C GLY A 129 -9.75 6.56 14.08
N VAL A 130 -8.82 6.00 14.84
CA VAL A 130 -8.01 4.84 14.41
C VAL A 130 -8.85 3.56 14.27
N ASP A 131 -9.86 3.36 15.10
CA ASP A 131 -10.65 2.11 15.08
C ASP A 131 -11.47 1.96 13.79
N ARG A 132 -12.06 3.06 13.28
CA ARG A 132 -12.76 3.05 11.99
C ARG A 132 -11.78 2.85 10.83
N LEU A 133 -10.60 3.47 10.89
CA LEU A 133 -9.53 3.23 9.93
C LEU A 133 -9.09 1.77 9.91
N ALA A 134 -8.95 1.14 11.09
CA ALA A 134 -8.57 -0.26 11.22
C ALA A 134 -9.58 -1.18 10.54
N ILE A 135 -10.89 -0.98 10.80
CA ILE A 135 -11.96 -1.78 10.20
C ILE A 135 -11.89 -1.72 8.66
N THR A 136 -11.72 -0.54 8.08
CA THR A 136 -11.61 -0.41 6.62
C THR A 136 -10.32 -1.05 6.10
N SER A 137 -9.18 -0.87 6.78
CA SER A 137 -7.90 -1.47 6.41
C SER A 137 -7.97 -3.00 6.36
N GLU A 138 -8.61 -3.63 7.34
CA GLU A 138 -8.78 -5.08 7.40
C GLU A 138 -9.67 -5.64 6.28
N LYS A 139 -10.66 -4.88 5.82
CA LYS A 139 -11.48 -5.25 4.64
C LYS A 139 -10.63 -5.39 3.38
N PHE A 140 -9.57 -4.57 3.25
CA PHE A 140 -8.65 -4.58 2.12
C PHE A 140 -7.45 -5.53 2.27
N GLY A 141 -7.43 -6.38 3.30
CA GLY A 141 -6.44 -7.44 3.47
C GLY A 141 -5.25 -7.08 4.36
N LEU A 142 -5.21 -5.86 4.92
CA LEU A 142 -4.15 -5.49 5.87
C LEU A 142 -4.38 -6.14 7.24
N GLY A 143 -3.30 -6.39 7.97
CA GLY A 143 -3.37 -6.95 9.33
C GLY A 143 -3.66 -8.46 9.40
N LYS A 144 -3.68 -9.17 8.27
CA LYS A 144 -3.92 -10.62 8.20
C LYS A 144 -3.09 -11.27 7.11
N LYS A 145 -2.87 -12.59 7.21
CA LYS A 145 -2.31 -13.35 6.10
C LYS A 145 -3.27 -13.35 4.91
N VAL A 146 -2.73 -13.18 3.72
CA VAL A 146 -3.51 -13.09 2.46
C VAL A 146 -3.21 -14.25 1.50
N LEU A 147 -2.12 -15.00 1.76
CA LEU A 147 -1.72 -16.19 1.03
C LEU A 147 -1.88 -17.42 1.96
N ASP A 148 -2.68 -18.38 1.58
CA ASP A 148 -2.95 -19.55 2.43
C ASP A 148 -1.78 -20.58 2.46
N ILE A 149 -0.80 -20.44 1.56
CA ILE A 149 0.20 -21.48 1.26
C ILE A 149 1.60 -21.20 1.78
N LEU A 150 1.92 -19.94 2.15
CA LEU A 150 3.26 -19.57 2.62
C LEU A 150 3.31 -19.49 4.14
N THR A 151 4.04 -20.41 4.76
CA THR A 151 4.17 -20.50 6.22
C THR A 151 4.88 -19.28 6.82
N GLU A 152 5.85 -18.72 6.09
CA GLU A 152 6.62 -17.54 6.49
C GLU A 152 5.85 -16.22 6.37
N GLU A 153 4.66 -16.22 5.79
CA GLU A 153 3.88 -14.99 5.62
C GLU A 153 3.57 -14.34 6.97
N GLN A 154 3.85 -13.04 7.05
CA GLN A 154 3.54 -12.22 8.21
C GLN A 154 2.21 -11.50 8.04
N LYS A 155 1.43 -11.42 9.12
CA LYS A 155 0.12 -10.75 9.10
C LYS A 155 0.18 -9.22 9.13
N GLY A 156 1.38 -8.65 9.38
CA GLY A 156 1.49 -7.21 9.61
C GLY A 156 0.76 -6.75 10.88
N LEU A 157 0.54 -5.45 10.95
CA LEU A 157 -0.17 -4.83 12.07
C LEU A 157 -1.04 -3.67 11.58
N VAL A 158 -2.34 -3.78 11.80
CA VAL A 158 -3.28 -2.66 11.72
C VAL A 158 -3.57 -2.21 13.15
N PRO A 159 -3.03 -1.06 13.58
CA PRO A 159 -3.18 -0.62 14.95
C PRO A 159 -4.60 -0.15 15.25
N ASN A 160 -5.07 -0.43 16.46
CA ASN A 160 -6.33 0.07 17.00
C ASN A 160 -6.24 0.25 18.51
N THR A 161 -7.25 0.85 19.12
CA THR A 161 -7.27 1.16 20.55
C THR A 161 -7.16 -0.12 21.42
N LYS A 162 -7.91 -1.18 21.05
CA LYS A 162 -7.91 -2.45 21.77
C LYS A 162 -6.56 -3.16 21.71
N TRP A 163 -5.95 -3.20 20.51
CA TRP A 163 -4.63 -3.77 20.33
C TRP A 163 -3.60 -3.09 21.22
N LYS A 164 -3.60 -1.75 21.25
CA LYS A 164 -2.61 -1.02 22.05
C LYS A 164 -2.74 -1.27 23.53
N ILE A 165 -3.95 -1.28 24.07
CA ILE A 165 -4.18 -1.61 25.49
C ILE A 165 -3.69 -3.03 25.79
N ASN A 166 -4.04 -4.00 24.95
CA ASN A 166 -3.73 -5.41 25.20
C ASN A 166 -2.24 -5.74 25.04
N THR A 167 -1.52 -5.02 24.14
CA THR A 167 -0.13 -5.36 23.78
C THR A 167 0.88 -4.47 24.50
N ILE A 168 0.55 -3.17 24.66
CA ILE A 168 1.47 -2.16 25.22
C ILE A 168 1.09 -1.76 26.64
N GLY A 169 -0.16 -2.03 27.07
CA GLY A 169 -0.66 -1.67 28.38
C GLY A 169 -0.95 -0.18 28.57
N ARG A 170 -1.04 0.58 27.47
CA ARG A 170 -1.30 2.04 27.48
C ARG A 170 -2.46 2.40 26.57
N GLY A 171 -3.21 3.45 26.95
CA GLY A 171 -4.29 3.99 26.13
C GLY A 171 -3.76 4.60 24.80
N TRP A 172 -4.65 4.68 23.84
CA TRP A 172 -4.38 5.33 22.55
C TRP A 172 -4.30 6.85 22.71
N VAL A 173 -3.38 7.49 22.03
CA VAL A 173 -3.28 8.95 21.99
C VAL A 173 -3.51 9.50 20.57
N LEU A 174 -4.06 10.70 20.49
CA LEU A 174 -4.51 11.29 19.22
C LEU A 174 -3.36 11.46 18.22
N GLY A 175 -2.14 11.73 18.67
CA GLY A 175 -0.97 11.83 17.79
C GLY A 175 -0.66 10.53 17.04
N GLU A 176 -0.95 9.37 17.63
CA GLU A 176 -0.81 8.09 16.96
C GLU A 176 -1.84 7.89 15.85
N THR A 177 -3.05 8.47 16.02
CA THR A 177 -4.05 8.50 14.94
C THR A 177 -3.56 9.30 13.75
N LEU A 178 -2.90 10.44 13.98
CA LEU A 178 -2.33 11.25 12.90
C LEU A 178 -1.30 10.43 12.12
N LEU A 179 -0.37 9.78 12.82
CA LEU A 179 0.66 8.94 12.19
C LEU A 179 0.04 7.75 11.44
N ALA A 180 -0.94 7.06 12.02
CA ALA A 180 -1.64 5.96 11.36
C ALA A 180 -2.32 6.42 10.07
N GLY A 181 -2.85 7.65 10.04
CA GLY A 181 -3.50 8.26 8.88
C GLY A 181 -2.59 8.52 7.68
N ILE A 182 -1.28 8.50 7.88
CA ILE A 182 -0.29 8.58 6.81
C ILE A 182 0.54 7.29 6.68
N GLY A 183 0.06 6.21 7.30
CA GLY A 183 0.69 4.88 7.22
C GLY A 183 2.00 4.76 7.97
N GLN A 184 2.13 5.47 9.07
CA GLN A 184 3.30 5.46 9.96
C GLN A 184 2.91 5.03 11.39
N GLY A 185 3.82 5.20 12.33
CA GLY A 185 3.65 4.76 13.71
C GLY A 185 3.69 3.24 13.83
N TYR A 186 2.67 2.65 14.40
CA TYR A 186 2.59 1.19 14.60
C TYR A 186 2.14 0.41 13.35
N PHE A 187 1.71 1.09 12.29
CA PHE A 187 1.18 0.44 11.09
C PHE A 187 2.28 -0.35 10.38
N GLN A 188 2.03 -1.64 10.10
CA GLN A 188 2.95 -2.51 9.38
C GLN A 188 2.21 -3.38 8.38
N ALA A 189 2.71 -3.45 7.16
CA ALA A 189 2.18 -4.29 6.09
C ALA A 189 3.30 -4.99 5.33
N THR A 190 2.98 -6.13 4.73
CA THR A 190 3.85 -6.78 3.78
C THR A 190 3.62 -6.23 2.37
N PRO A 191 4.60 -6.30 1.46
CA PRO A 191 4.42 -5.90 0.07
C PRO A 191 3.26 -6.61 -0.63
N VAL A 192 3.02 -7.90 -0.36
CA VAL A 192 1.88 -8.61 -0.94
C VAL A 192 0.53 -8.08 -0.44
N GLN A 193 0.44 -7.69 0.82
CA GLN A 193 -0.77 -7.04 1.36
C GLN A 193 -1.03 -5.70 0.68
N LEU A 194 0.01 -4.88 0.47
CA LEU A 194 -0.11 -3.61 -0.24
C LEU A 194 -0.51 -3.84 -1.71
N CYS A 195 0.05 -4.86 -2.36
CA CYS A 195 -0.33 -5.25 -3.71
C CYS A 195 -1.82 -5.62 -3.80
N LEU A 196 -2.31 -6.48 -2.88
CA LEU A 196 -3.73 -6.85 -2.79
C LEU A 196 -4.63 -5.64 -2.54
N MET A 197 -4.23 -4.79 -1.61
CA MET A 197 -4.98 -3.56 -1.29
C MET A 197 -5.17 -2.70 -2.55
N ILE A 198 -4.09 -2.43 -3.27
CA ILE A 198 -4.14 -1.60 -4.49
C ILE A 198 -4.89 -2.30 -5.62
N ALA A 199 -4.73 -3.62 -5.79
CA ALA A 199 -5.50 -4.39 -6.77
C ALA A 199 -7.01 -4.29 -6.54
N GLN A 200 -7.45 -4.34 -5.28
CA GLN A 200 -8.87 -4.17 -4.92
C GLN A 200 -9.36 -2.73 -5.13
N PHE A 201 -8.51 -1.73 -5.01
CA PHE A 201 -8.86 -0.36 -5.43
C PHE A 201 -9.01 -0.26 -6.95
N ALA A 202 -8.04 -0.81 -7.68
CA ALA A 202 -7.98 -0.73 -9.14
C ALA A 202 -9.13 -1.48 -9.82
N ASN A 203 -9.68 -2.55 -9.21
CA ASN A 203 -10.80 -3.30 -9.77
C ASN A 203 -12.18 -2.73 -9.40
N GLY A 204 -12.24 -1.57 -8.73
CA GLY A 204 -13.50 -0.94 -8.30
C GLY A 204 -13.99 -1.37 -6.92
N GLY A 205 -13.13 -1.95 -6.08
CA GLY A 205 -13.44 -2.35 -4.69
C GLY A 205 -13.97 -3.78 -4.55
N PHE A 206 -13.93 -4.58 -5.62
CA PHE A 206 -14.29 -5.99 -5.53
C PHE A 206 -13.25 -6.76 -4.75
N LYS A 207 -13.71 -7.60 -3.83
CA LYS A 207 -12.84 -8.47 -3.06
C LYS A 207 -12.30 -9.58 -3.96
N ILE A 208 -10.99 -9.71 -3.97
CA ILE A 208 -10.28 -10.81 -4.66
C ILE A 208 -9.47 -11.60 -3.64
N LYS A 209 -9.18 -12.87 -3.98
CA LYS A 209 -8.31 -13.74 -3.20
C LYS A 209 -7.03 -13.95 -3.99
N PRO A 210 -5.85 -13.61 -3.43
CA PRO A 210 -4.57 -13.89 -4.09
C PRO A 210 -4.42 -15.38 -4.36
N ARG A 211 -3.98 -15.74 -5.56
CA ARG A 211 -3.75 -17.12 -5.99
C ARG A 211 -2.38 -17.23 -6.64
N ASN A 212 -1.66 -18.31 -6.33
CA ASN A 212 -0.49 -18.67 -7.12
C ASN A 212 -0.92 -19.30 -8.43
N ILE A 213 -0.27 -18.93 -9.51
CA ILE A 213 -0.41 -19.62 -10.79
C ILE A 213 0.66 -20.71 -10.80
N ASP A 214 0.23 -21.96 -10.60
CA ASP A 214 1.13 -23.12 -10.64
C ASP A 214 1.55 -23.50 -12.07
N ASP A 215 0.94 -22.90 -13.07
CA ASP A 215 1.13 -23.26 -14.47
C ASP A 215 1.94 -22.19 -15.22
N LYS A 216 3.24 -22.48 -15.44
CA LYS A 216 4.12 -21.62 -16.24
C LYS A 216 3.59 -21.39 -17.67
N ILE A 217 2.76 -22.29 -18.17
CA ILE A 217 2.15 -22.21 -19.51
C ILE A 217 1.08 -21.10 -19.56
N ALA A 218 0.36 -20.87 -18.46
CA ALA A 218 -0.64 -19.82 -18.37
C ALA A 218 -0.04 -18.41 -18.28
N LEU A 219 1.19 -18.28 -17.81
CA LEU A 219 1.86 -16.98 -17.64
C LEU A 219 2.44 -16.41 -18.93
N GLN A 220 2.89 -17.26 -19.86
CA GLN A 220 3.57 -16.81 -21.07
C GLN A 220 2.71 -15.92 -21.96
N PRO A 221 1.43 -16.25 -22.25
CA PRO A 221 0.56 -15.36 -23.02
C PRO A 221 0.31 -14.00 -22.35
N ILE A 222 0.21 -13.98 -21.00
CA ILE A 222 0.00 -12.76 -20.23
C ILE A 222 1.25 -11.87 -20.30
N ILE A 223 2.43 -12.47 -20.11
CA ILE A 223 3.73 -11.77 -20.20
C ILE A 223 3.93 -11.20 -21.60
N ASP A 224 3.60 -11.98 -22.64
CA ASP A 224 3.77 -11.56 -24.03
C ASP A 224 2.78 -10.44 -24.39
N SER A 225 1.54 -10.52 -23.92
CA SER A 225 0.55 -9.43 -24.07
C SER A 225 1.03 -8.14 -23.42
N TRP A 226 1.56 -8.19 -22.21
CA TRP A 226 2.08 -7.02 -21.50
C TRP A 226 3.32 -6.43 -22.15
N LYS A 227 4.24 -7.28 -22.63
CA LYS A 227 5.41 -6.82 -23.40
C LYS A 227 4.98 -6.07 -24.65
N ASN A 228 4.03 -6.64 -25.41
CA ASN A 228 3.54 -6.03 -26.63
C ASN A 228 2.82 -4.70 -26.36
N GLU A 229 2.04 -4.60 -25.30
CA GLU A 229 1.36 -3.36 -24.92
C GLU A 229 2.33 -2.30 -24.40
N PHE A 230 3.35 -2.71 -23.64
CA PHE A 230 4.41 -1.80 -23.19
C PHE A 230 5.23 -1.25 -24.36
N ILE A 231 5.61 -2.11 -25.32
CA ILE A 231 6.32 -1.70 -26.54
C ILE A 231 5.44 -0.75 -27.37
N LYS A 232 4.15 -1.06 -27.51
CA LYS A 232 3.20 -0.20 -28.25
C LYS A 232 3.10 1.19 -27.62
N ARG A 233 2.93 1.28 -26.30
CA ARG A 233 2.86 2.57 -25.59
C ARG A 233 4.16 3.37 -25.66
N ASN A 234 5.31 2.72 -25.65
CA ASN A 234 6.59 3.42 -25.78
C ASN A 234 6.79 3.93 -27.21
N ASN A 235 6.40 3.17 -28.24
CA ASN A 235 6.48 3.62 -29.64
C ASN A 235 5.48 4.76 -29.91
N GLU A 236 4.29 4.74 -29.33
CA GLU A 236 3.30 5.82 -29.42
C GLU A 236 3.77 7.12 -28.73
N ASN A 237 4.61 7.01 -27.69
CA ASN A 237 5.19 8.16 -27.00
C ASN A 237 6.42 8.76 -27.72
N GLU A 238 7.12 8.00 -28.55
CA GLU A 238 8.22 8.51 -29.37
C GLU A 238 7.71 9.34 -30.55
N ASP A 239 6.52 9.04 -31.11
CA ASP A 239 5.89 9.77 -32.21
C ASP A 239 5.07 11.00 -31.79
N SER A 240 4.82 11.19 -30.47
CA SER A 240 4.03 12.30 -29.93
C SER A 240 4.83 13.26 -29.08
N ASN A 241 5.70 14.06 -29.72
CA ASN A 241 6.26 15.28 -29.12
C ASN A 241 5.20 16.40 -29.14
N THR A 242 4.00 16.10 -28.73
CA THR A 242 2.91 17.05 -28.51
C THR A 242 2.31 16.77 -27.13
N GLU A 243 2.51 17.74 -26.22
CA GLU A 243 1.81 17.80 -24.93
C GLU A 243 0.29 17.72 -25.14
N LYS A 244 -0.26 16.50 -25.20
CA LYS A 244 -1.68 16.33 -24.93
C LYS A 244 -1.89 16.46 -23.44
N LYS A 245 -2.36 17.63 -23.01
CA LYS A 245 -3.04 17.76 -21.72
C LYS A 245 -4.12 16.69 -21.69
N LEU A 246 -3.96 15.69 -20.80
CA LEU A 246 -5.04 14.77 -20.43
C LEU A 246 -6.21 15.63 -19.94
N GLN A 247 -7.28 15.67 -20.74
CA GLN A 247 -8.52 16.29 -20.30
C GLN A 247 -9.11 15.41 -19.21
N ASP A 248 -9.69 16.02 -18.18
CA ASP A 248 -10.26 15.35 -16.99
C ASP A 248 -11.36 14.32 -17.29
N GLU A 249 -11.78 14.21 -18.57
CA GLU A 249 -12.87 13.34 -19.05
C GLU A 249 -12.41 11.91 -19.39
N ASP A 250 -11.09 11.65 -19.53
CA ASP A 250 -10.57 10.35 -19.98
C ASP A 250 -10.17 9.40 -18.84
N LEU A 251 -10.43 9.76 -17.59
CA LEU A 251 -10.19 8.88 -16.44
C LEU A 251 -11.40 7.97 -16.21
N PRO A 252 -11.21 6.65 -16.11
CA PRO A 252 -12.31 5.73 -15.84
C PRO A 252 -12.99 6.11 -14.51
N ILE A 253 -14.29 6.42 -14.61
CA ILE A 253 -15.14 6.70 -13.44
C ILE A 253 -15.51 5.35 -12.84
N TYR A 254 -15.00 5.06 -11.65
CA TYR A 254 -15.30 3.82 -10.93
C TYR A 254 -16.75 3.81 -10.46
N THR A 255 -17.51 2.77 -10.88
CA THR A 255 -18.94 2.59 -10.62
C THR A 255 -19.25 1.61 -9.49
N GLY A 256 -18.59 1.72 -8.37
CA GLY A 256 -19.01 1.04 -7.13
C GLY A 256 -19.61 2.07 -6.18
N SER A 257 -20.75 1.82 -5.60
CA SER A 257 -21.70 2.79 -5.04
C SER A 257 -21.18 3.87 -4.08
N ARG A 258 -19.96 3.78 -3.57
CA ARG A 258 -19.33 4.86 -2.76
C ARG A 258 -17.87 5.17 -3.14
N LEU A 259 -17.15 4.25 -3.80
CA LEU A 259 -15.84 4.51 -4.41
C LEU A 259 -15.92 5.55 -5.55
N LEU A 260 -17.08 5.69 -6.17
CA LEU A 260 -17.43 6.71 -7.18
C LEU A 260 -17.26 8.17 -6.72
N LYS A 261 -17.06 8.39 -5.45
CA LYS A 261 -16.95 9.74 -4.90
C LYS A 261 -15.50 10.17 -4.64
N LEU A 262 -14.52 9.32 -4.92
CA LEU A 262 -13.08 9.61 -4.89
C LEU A 262 -12.56 10.04 -6.26
#